data_65a85aec8cc311f67525f086ec4c9da7
#
_entry.id   65a85aec8cc311f67525f086ec4c9da7
#
_cell.length_a   1.000
_cell.length_b   1.000
_cell.length_c   1.000
_cell.angle_alpha   90.00
_cell.angle_beta   90.00
_cell.angle_gamma   90.00
#
_symmetry.space_group_name_H-M   'P 1'
#
loop_
_entity.id
_entity.type
_entity.pdbx_description
1 polymer ?
#
loop_
_entity_poly.entity_id
_entity_poly.type
_entity_poly.pdbx_seq_one_letter_code
_entity_poly.pdbx_strand_id
1 'polypeptide(L)'
;CSYPLHATPLRFSVASHEREESVSIQPYESARISDPAHPSRSIHLLDAVGHVYDLAWAPFVDTDWLAVACTKTRGKGDDEGMLQFWKHADDVNMALTVKLDDTPLRVGWRPGVPAPNTLGTLAVSMKKGHVLVLDIPCTEAKCIQLTPRMILQVPGTSCFSVAWGGDARLASGCTNGHIAVWDVDASEKALVDAPVHDTLVSAVSWQMLPPFNTSGSPDLAARPQVLLSVGWDGSEHVTDVLDPYATARFAHSREPRYAAVWAPWNGAWIVDMGDHQFGSVSLRTHDVGKHHVVGFHHGRILALDASAFHPFIASGSADGSVHISNALQVSKRKAIEPGGRLMHKRFRLVRRDESSFSLRHGYYPEGILPTAQGLKQAVLSVDRWDPAVGVTSVAWCPNASRALLLASGTGIGLVRIECVES
;
A
#
# COMPACT_ATOMS: atom_id res chain seq x y z
N CYS A 1 -9.50 23.46 -15.66
CA CYS A 1 -8.78 23.38 -14.38
C CYS A 1 -7.35 23.84 -14.60
N SER A 2 -6.95 24.97 -13.98
CA SER A 2 -5.55 25.34 -13.90
C SER A 2 -4.89 24.49 -12.82
N TYR A 3 -3.82 23.78 -13.16
CA TYR A 3 -2.94 23.18 -12.16
C TYR A 3 -2.41 24.29 -11.23
N PRO A 4 -2.16 24.01 -9.97
CA PRO A 4 -1.56 25.01 -9.08
C PRO A 4 -0.24 25.49 -9.68
N LEU A 5 -0.20 26.75 -10.12
CA LEU A 5 0.91 27.40 -10.84
C LEU A 5 2.18 27.58 -10.00
N HIS A 6 2.20 27.11 -8.72
CA HIS A 6 3.26 27.43 -7.76
C HIS A 6 3.88 26.24 -7.05
N ALA A 7 3.63 25.00 -7.47
CA ALA A 7 4.35 23.87 -6.90
C ALA A 7 5.79 23.88 -7.42
N THR A 8 6.76 23.88 -6.52
CA THR A 8 8.18 23.78 -6.87
C THR A 8 8.51 22.38 -7.37
N PRO A 9 9.32 22.25 -8.44
CA PRO A 9 9.78 20.96 -8.93
C PRO A 9 10.45 20.13 -7.82
N LEU A 10 10.25 18.82 -7.84
CA LEU A 10 11.01 17.91 -7.01
C LEU A 10 12.43 17.79 -7.55
N ARG A 11 13.43 17.96 -6.70
CA ARG A 11 14.83 17.81 -7.05
C ARG A 11 15.46 16.68 -6.27
N PHE A 12 16.06 15.75 -6.98
CA PHE A 12 16.75 14.62 -6.40
C PHE A 12 18.19 14.55 -6.87
N SER A 13 19.09 14.17 -5.95
CA SER A 13 20.30 13.52 -6.35
C SER A 13 20.06 12.00 -6.34
N VAL A 14 20.28 11.38 -7.47
CA VAL A 14 20.19 9.92 -7.64
C VAL A 14 21.60 9.38 -7.52
N ALA A 15 21.89 8.71 -6.41
CA ALA A 15 23.19 8.11 -6.18
C ALA A 15 23.19 6.65 -6.64
N SER A 16 23.98 6.31 -7.63
CA SER A 16 24.45 4.96 -7.95
C SER A 16 25.84 4.75 -7.36
N HIS A 17 26.39 3.52 -7.47
CA HIS A 17 27.74 3.24 -6.96
C HIS A 17 28.85 4.11 -7.55
N GLU A 18 28.64 4.63 -8.76
CA GLU A 18 29.71 5.29 -9.52
C GLU A 18 29.45 6.78 -9.80
N ARG A 19 28.19 7.24 -9.73
CA ARG A 19 27.84 8.61 -10.08
C ARG A 19 26.65 9.11 -9.27
N GLU A 20 26.63 10.42 -9.05
CA GLU A 20 25.51 11.16 -8.53
C GLU A 20 24.91 12.00 -9.66
N GLU A 21 23.69 11.70 -10.08
CA GLU A 21 22.96 12.44 -11.11
C GLU A 21 21.90 13.31 -10.47
N SER A 22 21.73 14.52 -10.98
CA SER A 22 20.65 15.42 -10.53
C SER A 22 19.43 15.23 -11.42
N VAL A 23 18.30 14.89 -10.84
CA VAL A 23 17.02 14.74 -11.52
C VAL A 23 16.04 15.78 -10.99
N SER A 24 15.37 16.49 -11.88
CA SER A 24 14.31 17.43 -11.56
C SER A 24 13.02 16.99 -12.28
N ILE A 25 11.92 16.88 -11.51
CA ILE A 25 10.62 16.49 -12.04
C ILE A 25 9.67 17.67 -11.84
N GLN A 26 9.02 18.09 -12.91
CA GLN A 26 8.01 19.13 -12.84
C GLN A 26 6.72 18.58 -12.19
N PRO A 27 5.92 19.45 -11.57
CA PRO A 27 4.63 19.07 -11.00
C PRO A 27 3.74 18.36 -12.03
N TYR A 28 3.16 17.22 -11.64
CA TYR A 28 2.30 16.37 -12.49
C TYR A 28 3.00 15.75 -13.70
N GLU A 29 4.32 15.70 -13.70
CA GLU A 29 5.11 15.08 -14.75
C GLU A 29 5.83 13.83 -14.21
N SER A 30 6.39 13.07 -15.14
CA SER A 30 7.23 11.91 -14.87
C SER A 30 8.64 12.13 -15.40
N ALA A 31 9.61 11.47 -14.80
CA ALA A 31 10.95 11.34 -15.31
C ALA A 31 11.32 9.86 -15.36
N ARG A 32 12.00 9.46 -16.43
CA ARG A 32 12.53 8.12 -16.61
C ARG A 32 14.03 8.15 -16.31
N ILE A 33 14.48 7.28 -15.43
CA ILE A 33 15.89 7.07 -15.12
C ILE A 33 16.27 5.63 -15.42
N SER A 34 17.54 5.40 -15.75
CA SER A 34 18.08 4.04 -15.86
C SER A 34 18.18 3.40 -14.48
N ASP A 35 17.87 2.10 -14.40
CA ASP A 35 18.10 1.34 -13.19
C ASP A 35 19.63 1.20 -12.97
N PRO A 36 20.17 1.69 -11.83
CA PRO A 36 21.62 1.65 -11.59
C PRO A 36 22.21 0.23 -11.53
N ALA A 37 21.40 -0.78 -11.18
CA ALA A 37 21.84 -2.18 -11.17
C ALA A 37 21.70 -2.86 -12.53
N HIS A 38 20.71 -2.39 -13.33
CA HIS A 38 20.36 -2.96 -14.62
C HIS A 38 20.10 -1.86 -15.63
N PRO A 39 21.15 -1.27 -16.25
CA PRO A 39 21.03 -0.09 -17.13
C PRO A 39 20.09 -0.24 -18.33
N SER A 40 19.77 -1.47 -18.71
CA SER A 40 18.77 -1.77 -19.75
C SER A 40 17.34 -1.55 -19.32
N ARG A 41 17.07 -1.32 -18.01
CA ARG A 41 15.78 -1.10 -17.44
C ARG A 41 15.59 0.34 -17.02
N SER A 42 14.32 0.72 -16.92
CA SER A 42 13.95 2.05 -16.48
C SER A 42 13.14 2.02 -15.18
N ILE A 43 13.36 3.06 -14.43
CA ILE A 43 12.57 3.41 -13.25
C ILE A 43 11.85 4.68 -13.62
N HIS A 44 10.55 4.72 -13.36
CA HIS A 44 9.74 5.93 -13.54
C HIS A 44 9.54 6.62 -12.20
N LEU A 45 9.84 7.91 -12.16
CA LEU A 45 9.61 8.81 -11.02
C LEU A 45 8.51 9.79 -11.40
N LEU A 46 7.46 9.87 -10.60
CA LEU A 46 6.31 10.73 -10.85
C LEU A 46 6.20 11.77 -9.73
N ASP A 47 5.82 12.98 -10.09
CA ASP A 47 5.50 14.03 -9.13
C ASP A 47 3.98 14.17 -8.97
N ALA A 48 3.41 13.60 -7.89
CA ALA A 48 2.01 13.73 -7.52
C ALA A 48 1.70 15.07 -6.84
N VAL A 49 2.70 15.94 -6.66
CA VAL A 49 2.63 17.30 -6.10
C VAL A 49 2.39 17.37 -4.60
N GLY A 50 1.47 16.61 -4.04
CA GLY A 50 1.15 16.61 -2.62
C GLY A 50 1.47 15.30 -1.93
N HIS A 51 1.18 15.22 -0.64
CA HIS A 51 1.39 14.00 0.15
C HIS A 51 0.62 12.83 -0.47
N VAL A 52 1.31 11.75 -0.82
CA VAL A 52 0.68 10.50 -1.27
C VAL A 52 0.22 9.75 -0.03
N TYR A 53 -1.07 9.44 0.04
CA TYR A 53 -1.66 8.65 1.12
C TYR A 53 -1.75 7.18 0.76
N ASP A 54 -2.10 6.89 -0.51
CA ASP A 54 -2.25 5.51 -0.97
C ASP A 54 -2.13 5.37 -2.48
N LEU A 55 -1.87 4.14 -2.94
CA LEU A 55 -1.69 3.75 -4.34
C LEU A 55 -2.46 2.47 -4.62
N ALA A 56 -3.07 2.37 -5.79
CA ALA A 56 -3.69 1.13 -6.24
C ALA A 56 -3.59 0.96 -7.75
N TRP A 57 -3.05 -0.18 -8.20
CA TRP A 57 -3.11 -0.59 -9.59
C TRP A 57 -4.50 -1.11 -9.95
N ALA A 58 -4.98 -0.76 -11.13
CA ALA A 58 -6.22 -1.32 -11.65
C ALA A 58 -6.06 -2.83 -11.93
N PRO A 59 -6.97 -3.69 -11.41
CA PRO A 59 -6.85 -5.13 -11.51
C PRO A 59 -7.39 -5.71 -12.83
N PHE A 60 -7.48 -4.90 -13.90
CA PHE A 60 -8.07 -5.29 -15.16
C PHE A 60 -7.01 -5.78 -16.14
N VAL A 61 -7.34 -6.82 -16.88
CA VAL A 61 -6.46 -7.37 -17.92
C VAL A 61 -6.14 -6.30 -18.96
N ASP A 62 -4.88 -6.23 -19.39
CA ASP A 62 -4.36 -5.30 -20.39
C ASP A 62 -4.49 -3.80 -20.04
N THR A 63 -4.67 -3.48 -18.77
CA THR A 63 -4.66 -2.10 -18.31
C THR A 63 -3.53 -1.85 -17.29
N ASP A 64 -2.80 -0.78 -17.50
CA ASP A 64 -1.70 -0.36 -16.63
C ASP A 64 -2.03 0.99 -15.99
N TRP A 65 -3.19 1.09 -15.34
CA TRP A 65 -3.62 2.29 -14.65
C TRP A 65 -3.23 2.24 -13.18
N LEU A 66 -2.55 3.28 -12.72
CA LEU A 66 -2.24 3.51 -11.30
C LEU A 66 -3.10 4.66 -10.78
N ALA A 67 -3.93 4.39 -9.77
CA ALA A 67 -4.59 5.42 -8.98
C ALA A 67 -3.67 5.87 -7.83
N VAL A 68 -3.54 7.17 -7.67
CA VAL A 68 -2.75 7.83 -6.62
C VAL A 68 -3.67 8.72 -5.80
N ALA A 69 -3.87 8.39 -4.53
CA ALA A 69 -4.58 9.24 -3.58
C ALA A 69 -3.61 10.23 -2.94
N CYS A 70 -3.83 11.52 -3.15
CA CYS A 70 -2.91 12.54 -2.67
C CYS A 70 -3.64 13.85 -2.31
N THR A 71 -2.92 14.78 -1.72
CA THR A 71 -3.38 16.15 -1.53
C THR A 71 -3.02 17.03 -2.73
N LYS A 72 -3.61 18.21 -2.82
CA LYS A 72 -3.43 19.16 -3.92
C LYS A 72 -2.06 19.83 -3.92
N THR A 73 -1.45 20.04 -2.74
CA THR A 73 -0.22 20.82 -2.60
C THR A 73 0.74 20.19 -1.60
N ARG A 74 2.04 20.52 -1.74
CA ARG A 74 3.05 20.26 -0.71
C ARG A 74 2.99 21.31 0.38
N GLY A 75 3.09 20.90 1.63
CA GLY A 75 3.19 21.78 2.78
C GLY A 75 1.88 22.02 3.52
N LYS A 76 1.86 23.07 4.35
CA LYS A 76 0.68 23.48 5.11
C LYS A 76 -0.26 24.24 4.17
N GLY A 77 -1.31 23.63 3.73
CA GLY A 77 -2.33 24.23 2.88
C GLY A 77 -3.69 23.60 3.12
N ASP A 78 -4.68 24.01 2.36
CA ASP A 78 -6.01 23.45 2.40
C ASP A 78 -5.95 21.94 2.08
N ASP A 79 -6.60 21.13 2.91
CA ASP A 79 -6.65 19.67 2.82
C ASP A 79 -7.52 19.18 1.64
N GLU A 80 -7.48 19.89 0.50
CA GLU A 80 -8.17 19.43 -0.72
C GLU A 80 -7.49 18.17 -1.26
N GLY A 81 -8.26 17.10 -1.30
CA GLY A 81 -7.81 15.83 -1.82
C GLY A 81 -7.89 15.74 -3.34
N MET A 82 -7.10 14.86 -3.89
CA MET A 82 -7.13 14.49 -5.30
C MET A 82 -6.93 13.00 -5.49
N LEU A 83 -7.52 12.48 -6.55
CA LEU A 83 -7.12 11.22 -7.16
C LEU A 83 -6.47 11.53 -8.49
N GLN A 84 -5.30 11.00 -8.72
CA GLN A 84 -4.60 11.08 -9.99
C GLN A 84 -4.56 9.68 -10.61
N PHE A 85 -4.79 9.63 -11.92
CA PHE A 85 -4.74 8.39 -12.69
C PHE A 85 -3.62 8.48 -13.70
N TRP A 86 -2.63 7.63 -13.50
CA TRP A 86 -1.43 7.55 -14.32
C TRP A 86 -1.49 6.29 -15.18
N LYS A 87 -1.26 6.47 -16.47
CA LYS A 87 -1.17 5.36 -17.41
C LYS A 87 0.28 4.98 -17.59
N HIS A 88 0.61 3.74 -17.27
CA HIS A 88 1.92 3.16 -17.53
C HIS A 88 1.88 2.43 -18.88
N ALA A 89 2.72 2.87 -19.79
CA ALA A 89 2.97 2.25 -21.09
C ALA A 89 4.49 2.22 -21.30
N ASP A 90 5.00 2.61 -22.47
CA ASP A 90 6.44 2.85 -22.67
C ASP A 90 6.94 4.03 -21.82
N ASP A 91 6.08 5.05 -21.66
CA ASP A 91 6.25 6.15 -20.72
C ASP A 91 5.05 6.23 -19.77
N VAL A 92 5.26 6.85 -18.61
CA VAL A 92 4.20 7.05 -17.62
C VAL A 92 3.66 8.47 -17.73
N ASN A 93 2.37 8.59 -18.01
CA ASN A 93 1.73 9.88 -18.19
C ASN A 93 0.51 10.02 -17.29
N MET A 94 0.36 11.22 -16.69
CA MET A 94 -0.86 11.56 -15.99
C MET A 94 -1.98 11.82 -16.98
N ALA A 95 -3.04 11.02 -16.90
CA ALA A 95 -4.15 11.10 -17.82
C ALA A 95 -5.36 11.87 -17.25
N LEU A 96 -5.65 11.67 -15.95
CA LEU A 96 -6.83 12.23 -15.32
C LEU A 96 -6.54 12.61 -13.87
N THR A 97 -7.11 13.75 -13.44
CA THR A 97 -7.19 14.15 -12.03
C THR A 97 -8.67 14.31 -11.65
N VAL A 98 -9.06 13.71 -10.56
CA VAL A 98 -10.37 13.88 -9.92
C VAL A 98 -10.19 14.70 -8.66
N LYS A 99 -10.87 15.84 -8.56
CA LYS A 99 -10.90 16.65 -7.35
C LYS A 99 -11.86 16.08 -6.34
N LEU A 100 -11.44 16.07 -5.10
CA LEU A 100 -12.22 15.65 -3.94
C LEU A 100 -12.39 16.82 -2.97
N ASP A 101 -13.49 16.82 -2.24
CA ASP A 101 -13.79 17.86 -1.24
C ASP A 101 -13.08 17.64 0.10
N ASP A 102 -12.31 16.56 0.22
CA ASP A 102 -11.58 16.18 1.42
C ASP A 102 -10.37 15.30 1.07
N THR A 103 -9.50 15.07 2.04
CA THR A 103 -8.29 14.23 1.89
C THR A 103 -8.66 12.76 1.76
N PRO A 104 -8.26 12.08 0.66
CA PRO A 104 -8.37 10.62 0.55
C PRO A 104 -7.30 9.94 1.41
N LEU A 105 -7.67 8.87 2.11
CA LEU A 105 -6.75 8.13 3.00
C LEU A 105 -6.32 6.78 2.41
N ARG A 106 -7.29 6.03 1.85
CA ARG A 106 -7.05 4.73 1.22
C ARG A 106 -7.87 4.60 -0.03
N VAL A 107 -7.35 3.86 -0.99
CA VAL A 107 -8.01 3.59 -2.27
C VAL A 107 -7.95 2.12 -2.62
N GLY A 108 -8.99 1.64 -3.30
CA GLY A 108 -9.03 0.27 -3.80
C GLY A 108 -9.92 0.17 -5.03
N TRP A 109 -9.41 -0.46 -6.09
CA TRP A 109 -10.20 -0.75 -7.27
C TRP A 109 -11.13 -1.94 -7.03
N ARG A 110 -12.38 -1.80 -7.48
CA ARG A 110 -13.32 -2.91 -7.55
C ARG A 110 -12.79 -3.94 -8.54
N PRO A 111 -12.61 -5.21 -8.13
CA PRO A 111 -12.26 -6.27 -9.07
C PRO A 111 -13.42 -6.54 -10.03
N GLY A 112 -13.12 -7.16 -11.17
CA GLY A 112 -14.11 -7.50 -12.19
C GLY A 112 -13.95 -6.68 -13.46
N VAL A 113 -14.86 -6.84 -14.41
CA VAL A 113 -14.82 -6.14 -15.68
C VAL A 113 -15.36 -4.71 -15.50
N PRO A 114 -14.63 -3.67 -15.93
CA PRO A 114 -15.14 -2.29 -15.89
C PRO A 114 -16.43 -2.14 -16.68
N ALA A 115 -17.30 -1.25 -16.22
CA ALA A 115 -18.47 -0.86 -16.99
C ALA A 115 -18.03 -0.15 -18.30
N PRO A 116 -18.82 -0.22 -19.37
CA PRO A 116 -18.50 0.48 -20.62
C PRO A 116 -18.24 1.97 -20.39
N ASN A 117 -17.22 2.51 -21.06
CA ASN A 117 -16.78 3.92 -20.94
C ASN A 117 -16.26 4.33 -19.55
N THR A 118 -15.88 3.36 -18.71
CA THR A 118 -15.21 3.64 -17.44
C THR A 118 -13.83 2.99 -17.38
N LEU A 119 -12.94 3.60 -16.62
CA LEU A 119 -11.68 2.97 -16.22
C LEU A 119 -11.89 1.91 -15.11
N GLY A 120 -13.06 1.94 -14.46
CA GLY A 120 -13.44 1.05 -13.37
C GLY A 120 -14.10 1.79 -12.22
N THR A 121 -14.47 1.04 -11.18
CA THR A 121 -15.03 1.57 -9.94
C THR A 121 -13.97 1.58 -8.84
N LEU A 122 -13.84 2.69 -8.15
CA LEU A 122 -12.86 2.90 -7.09
C LEU A 122 -13.58 3.19 -5.76
N ALA A 123 -13.17 2.53 -4.68
CA ALA A 123 -13.54 2.92 -3.32
C ALA A 123 -12.45 3.79 -2.71
N VAL A 124 -12.86 4.86 -2.02
CA VAL A 124 -11.95 5.84 -1.41
C VAL A 124 -12.41 6.15 0.00
N SER A 125 -11.62 5.82 1.02
CA SER A 125 -11.90 6.32 2.37
C SER A 125 -11.41 7.77 2.51
N MET A 126 -12.23 8.59 3.17
CA MET A 126 -12.01 10.02 3.28
C MET A 126 -11.70 10.41 4.73
N LYS A 127 -10.90 11.44 4.93
CA LYS A 127 -10.54 11.97 6.26
C LYS A 127 -11.78 12.37 7.08
N LYS A 128 -12.84 12.86 6.43
CA LYS A 128 -14.14 13.15 7.07
C LYS A 128 -14.91 11.91 7.52
N GLY A 129 -14.43 10.71 7.21
CA GLY A 129 -14.91 9.46 7.79
C GLY A 129 -15.92 8.67 6.98
N HIS A 130 -16.20 9.03 5.75
CA HIS A 130 -17.02 8.26 4.84
C HIS A 130 -16.18 7.57 3.75
N VAL A 131 -16.75 6.59 3.08
CA VAL A 131 -16.17 5.95 1.92
C VAL A 131 -16.96 6.33 0.68
N LEU A 132 -16.28 6.88 -0.32
CA LEU A 132 -16.86 7.17 -1.62
C LEU A 132 -16.68 5.95 -2.53
N VAL A 133 -17.73 5.59 -3.26
CA VAL A 133 -17.66 4.66 -4.39
C VAL A 133 -17.82 5.47 -5.66
N LEU A 134 -16.77 5.51 -6.48
CA LEU A 134 -16.66 6.37 -7.66
C LEU A 134 -16.52 5.51 -8.92
N ASP A 135 -17.34 5.78 -9.92
CA ASP A 135 -17.13 5.25 -11.27
C ASP A 135 -16.22 6.23 -12.04
N ILE A 136 -15.04 5.79 -12.38
CA ILE A 136 -14.01 6.63 -13.01
C ILE A 136 -14.22 6.60 -14.53
N PRO A 137 -14.59 7.72 -15.17
CA PRO A 137 -14.89 7.74 -16.59
C PRO A 137 -13.62 7.65 -17.44
N CYS A 138 -13.75 7.00 -18.59
CA CYS A 138 -12.76 7.11 -19.65
C CYS A 138 -13.03 8.43 -20.40
N THR A 139 -12.20 9.46 -20.19
CA THR A 139 -12.40 10.82 -20.71
C THR A 139 -11.08 11.44 -21.15
N GLU A 140 -11.15 12.34 -22.12
CA GLU A 140 -10.02 13.19 -22.52
C GLU A 140 -9.82 14.40 -21.61
N ALA A 141 -10.77 14.68 -20.73
CA ALA A 141 -10.68 15.77 -19.78
C ALA A 141 -9.60 15.47 -18.71
N LYS A 142 -8.61 16.34 -18.60
CA LYS A 142 -7.48 16.14 -17.68
C LYS A 142 -7.82 16.36 -16.19
N CYS A 143 -8.91 17.08 -15.90
CA CYS A 143 -9.32 17.36 -14.52
C CYS A 143 -10.83 17.47 -14.44
N ILE A 144 -11.44 16.70 -13.54
CA ILE A 144 -12.89 16.63 -13.35
C ILE A 144 -13.26 16.61 -11.87
N GLN A 145 -14.53 16.85 -11.60
CA GLN A 145 -15.17 16.56 -10.33
C GLN A 145 -16.24 15.48 -10.59
N LEU A 146 -16.31 14.49 -9.73
CA LEU A 146 -17.26 13.38 -9.86
C LEU A 146 -18.31 13.43 -8.76
N THR A 147 -19.53 13.07 -9.12
CA THR A 147 -20.55 12.71 -8.14
C THR A 147 -20.34 11.25 -7.76
N PRO A 148 -20.21 10.92 -6.46
CA PRO A 148 -20.11 9.54 -6.03
C PRO A 148 -21.34 8.73 -6.45
N ARG A 149 -21.11 7.51 -6.93
CA ARG A 149 -22.18 6.53 -7.11
C ARG A 149 -22.86 6.21 -5.79
N MET A 150 -22.05 6.15 -4.71
CA MET A 150 -22.50 5.78 -3.37
C MET A 150 -21.60 6.43 -2.33
N ILE A 151 -22.18 6.78 -1.18
CA ILE A 151 -21.48 7.29 0.00
C ILE A 151 -21.79 6.34 1.16
N LEU A 152 -20.77 5.60 1.60
CA LEU A 152 -20.91 4.63 2.68
C LEU A 152 -20.44 5.24 4.00
N GLN A 153 -21.22 5.05 5.06
CA GLN A 153 -20.93 5.58 6.38
C GLN A 153 -21.32 4.57 7.46
N VAL A 154 -20.61 4.60 8.57
CA VAL A 154 -20.99 3.95 9.81
C VAL A 154 -21.38 5.03 10.83
N PRO A 155 -22.60 4.99 11.40
CA PRO A 155 -23.03 6.02 12.34
C PRO A 155 -22.09 6.16 13.54
N GLY A 156 -21.70 7.39 13.86
CA GLY A 156 -20.90 7.70 15.05
C GLY A 156 -19.41 7.37 14.97
N THR A 157 -18.90 6.98 13.81
CA THR A 157 -17.48 6.69 13.62
C THR A 157 -17.00 7.09 12.22
N SER A 158 -15.69 7.05 12.01
CA SER A 158 -15.08 7.35 10.73
C SER A 158 -14.46 6.08 10.13
N CYS A 159 -14.73 5.83 8.86
CA CYS A 159 -14.11 4.79 8.06
C CYS A 159 -12.68 5.21 7.68
N PHE A 160 -11.68 4.38 7.94
CA PHE A 160 -10.27 4.73 7.76
C PHE A 160 -9.60 3.92 6.64
N SER A 161 -9.76 2.60 6.65
CA SER A 161 -9.18 1.68 5.66
C SER A 161 -10.26 1.10 4.76
N VAL A 162 -9.90 0.66 3.56
CA VAL A 162 -10.83 0.02 2.61
C VAL A 162 -10.19 -1.18 1.94
N ALA A 163 -10.98 -2.23 1.72
CA ALA A 163 -10.57 -3.39 0.94
C ALA A 163 -11.77 -4.03 0.21
N TRP A 164 -11.62 -4.30 -1.08
CA TRP A 164 -12.61 -5.05 -1.85
C TRP A 164 -12.47 -6.56 -1.64
N GLY A 165 -13.60 -7.21 -1.40
CA GLY A 165 -13.75 -8.65 -1.30
C GLY A 165 -14.58 -9.19 -2.45
N GLY A 166 -13.94 -9.48 -3.58
CA GLY A 166 -14.64 -9.82 -4.82
C GLY A 166 -15.29 -8.58 -5.46
N ASP A 167 -16.32 -8.81 -6.26
CA ASP A 167 -16.94 -7.78 -7.10
C ASP A 167 -17.97 -6.89 -6.38
N ALA A 168 -18.51 -7.31 -5.23
CA ALA A 168 -19.57 -6.58 -4.56
C ALA A 168 -19.29 -6.22 -3.09
N ARG A 169 -18.44 -6.98 -2.40
CA ARG A 169 -18.15 -6.73 -0.98
C ARG A 169 -17.06 -5.69 -0.79
N LEU A 170 -17.33 -4.71 0.05
CA LEU A 170 -16.36 -3.70 0.49
C LEU A 170 -16.28 -3.75 2.02
N ALA A 171 -15.06 -3.85 2.56
CA ALA A 171 -14.80 -3.74 3.98
C ALA A 171 -14.09 -2.43 4.32
N SER A 172 -14.33 -1.93 5.51
CA SER A 172 -13.60 -0.81 6.09
C SER A 172 -13.34 -1.06 7.58
N GLY A 173 -12.16 -0.63 8.03
CA GLY A 173 -11.87 -0.48 9.44
C GLY A 173 -12.20 0.93 9.90
N CYS A 174 -12.78 1.05 11.09
CA CYS A 174 -13.27 2.29 11.65
C CYS A 174 -12.41 2.81 12.81
N THR A 175 -12.54 4.11 13.12
CA THR A 175 -11.75 4.77 14.15
C THR A 175 -12.15 4.35 15.58
N ASN A 176 -13.35 3.80 15.76
CA ASN A 176 -13.85 3.28 17.05
C ASN A 176 -13.57 1.79 17.28
N GLY A 177 -12.76 1.15 16.42
CA GLY A 177 -12.44 -0.27 16.53
C GLY A 177 -13.39 -1.22 15.81
N HIS A 178 -14.43 -0.69 15.18
CA HIS A 178 -15.36 -1.51 14.40
C HIS A 178 -14.78 -1.88 13.04
N ILE A 179 -15.20 -3.03 12.55
CA ILE A 179 -15.13 -3.38 11.12
C ILE A 179 -16.53 -3.24 10.53
N ALA A 180 -16.60 -2.67 9.33
CA ALA A 180 -17.84 -2.56 8.58
C ALA A 180 -17.71 -3.26 7.23
N VAL A 181 -18.76 -3.93 6.79
CA VAL A 181 -18.81 -4.60 5.49
C VAL A 181 -20.10 -4.24 4.78
N TRP A 182 -20.01 -3.88 3.52
CA TRP A 182 -21.15 -3.58 2.65
C TRP A 182 -21.21 -4.54 1.47
N ASP A 183 -22.41 -4.74 0.96
CA ASP A 183 -22.67 -5.20 -0.39
C ASP A 183 -23.08 -3.96 -1.21
N VAL A 184 -22.14 -3.45 -2.01
CA VAL A 184 -22.29 -2.16 -2.71
C VAL A 184 -23.31 -2.22 -3.86
N ASP A 185 -23.74 -3.40 -4.27
CA ASP A 185 -24.77 -3.56 -5.28
C ASP A 185 -26.16 -3.69 -4.65
N ALA A 186 -26.23 -4.00 -3.37
CA ALA A 186 -27.49 -4.21 -2.66
C ALA A 186 -27.93 -2.98 -1.84
N SER A 187 -27.03 -2.34 -1.09
CA SER A 187 -27.41 -1.30 -0.13
C SER A 187 -26.23 -0.44 0.36
N GLU A 188 -26.53 0.82 0.69
CA GLU A 188 -25.61 1.69 1.43
C GLU A 188 -25.51 1.32 2.93
N LYS A 189 -26.45 0.53 3.44
CA LYS A 189 -26.40 0.06 4.81
C LYS A 189 -25.39 -1.07 4.96
N ALA A 190 -24.53 -0.99 6.00
CA ALA A 190 -23.59 -2.03 6.32
C ALA A 190 -24.31 -3.36 6.60
N LEU A 191 -23.81 -4.44 6.00
CA LEU A 191 -24.22 -5.82 6.31
C LEU A 191 -23.65 -6.25 7.66
N VAL A 192 -22.42 -5.84 7.94
CA VAL A 192 -21.71 -6.09 9.20
C VAL A 192 -21.24 -4.76 9.74
N ASP A 193 -21.43 -4.55 11.03
CA ASP A 193 -20.87 -3.48 11.83
C ASP A 193 -20.58 -4.09 13.21
N ALA A 194 -19.33 -4.49 13.43
CA ALA A 194 -18.96 -5.25 14.61
C ALA A 194 -17.72 -4.67 15.31
N PRO A 195 -17.73 -4.57 16.65
CA PRO A 195 -16.59 -4.15 17.45
C PRO A 195 -15.57 -5.29 17.52
N VAL A 196 -14.41 -5.11 16.90
CA VAL A 196 -13.35 -6.12 16.82
C VAL A 196 -12.09 -5.66 17.54
N HIS A 197 -11.81 -4.36 17.49
CA HIS A 197 -10.66 -3.72 18.12
C HIS A 197 -11.07 -2.72 19.18
N ASP A 198 -10.14 -2.39 20.08
CA ASP A 198 -10.38 -1.39 21.13
C ASP A 198 -10.17 0.05 20.62
N THR A 199 -9.47 0.21 19.50
CA THR A 199 -9.14 1.52 18.91
C THR A 199 -9.19 1.44 17.39
N LEU A 200 -8.69 2.48 16.70
CA LEU A 200 -8.67 2.60 15.25
C LEU A 200 -8.16 1.32 14.56
N VAL A 201 -8.93 0.83 13.60
CA VAL A 201 -8.57 -0.26 12.68
C VAL A 201 -7.81 0.33 11.50
N SER A 202 -6.50 0.15 11.48
CA SER A 202 -5.59 0.79 10.53
C SER A 202 -5.57 0.13 9.16
N ALA A 203 -5.76 -1.20 9.12
CA ALA A 203 -5.81 -1.95 7.87
C ALA A 203 -6.79 -3.11 7.96
N VAL A 204 -7.43 -3.38 6.82
CA VAL A 204 -8.28 -4.56 6.58
C VAL A 204 -7.86 -5.23 5.28
N SER A 205 -7.94 -6.56 5.21
CA SER A 205 -7.59 -7.32 4.01
C SER A 205 -8.40 -8.60 3.93
N TRP A 206 -8.97 -8.90 2.76
CA TRP A 206 -9.73 -10.11 2.54
C TRP A 206 -8.85 -11.31 2.21
N GLN A 207 -9.25 -12.47 2.72
CA GLN A 207 -8.73 -13.73 2.23
C GLN A 207 -9.32 -14.01 0.85
N MET A 208 -8.52 -13.78 -0.19
CA MET A 208 -8.97 -13.88 -1.58
C MET A 208 -8.91 -15.31 -2.15
N LEU A 209 -8.42 -16.29 -1.38
CA LEU A 209 -8.44 -17.69 -1.79
C LEU A 209 -9.90 -18.17 -1.84
N PRO A 210 -10.37 -18.64 -3.00
CA PRO A 210 -11.72 -19.18 -3.09
C PRO A 210 -11.83 -20.42 -2.19
N PRO A 211 -12.93 -20.58 -1.44
CA PRO A 211 -13.18 -21.80 -0.71
C PRO A 211 -13.28 -22.98 -1.69
N PHE A 212 -12.95 -24.16 -1.21
CA PHE A 212 -13.14 -25.37 -2.01
C PHE A 212 -14.61 -25.80 -1.95
N ASN A 213 -15.18 -26.12 -3.12
CA ASN A 213 -16.49 -26.73 -3.19
C ASN A 213 -16.48 -28.18 -2.68
N THR A 214 -17.64 -28.83 -2.62
CA THR A 214 -17.77 -30.21 -2.16
C THR A 214 -17.01 -31.23 -2.99
N SER A 215 -16.61 -30.88 -4.22
CA SER A 215 -15.76 -31.70 -5.09
C SER A 215 -14.27 -31.48 -4.92
N GLY A 216 -13.87 -30.58 -4.00
CA GLY A 216 -12.47 -30.22 -3.76
C GLY A 216 -11.87 -29.26 -4.80
N SER A 217 -12.70 -28.68 -5.67
CA SER A 217 -12.28 -27.65 -6.63
C SER A 217 -12.52 -26.26 -6.04
N PRO A 218 -11.71 -25.22 -6.42
CA PRO A 218 -11.97 -23.85 -6.00
C PRO A 218 -13.35 -23.36 -6.47
N ASP A 219 -14.13 -22.82 -5.56
CA ASP A 219 -15.41 -22.18 -5.90
C ASP A 219 -15.16 -20.71 -6.25
N LEU A 220 -14.96 -20.44 -7.53
CA LEU A 220 -14.69 -19.10 -8.05
C LEU A 220 -15.89 -18.14 -7.94
N ALA A 221 -17.10 -18.68 -7.70
CA ALA A 221 -18.30 -17.88 -7.50
C ALA A 221 -18.50 -17.50 -6.03
N ALA A 222 -17.79 -18.13 -5.11
CA ALA A 222 -17.92 -17.83 -3.69
C ALA A 222 -17.31 -16.47 -3.36
N ARG A 223 -18.06 -15.65 -2.62
CA ARG A 223 -17.57 -14.36 -2.09
C ARG A 223 -16.62 -14.62 -0.92
N PRO A 224 -15.53 -13.82 -0.77
CA PRO A 224 -14.66 -13.89 0.39
C PRO A 224 -15.46 -13.70 1.69
N GLN A 225 -15.16 -14.50 2.69
CA GLN A 225 -15.87 -14.49 3.98
C GLN A 225 -14.96 -14.13 5.14
N VAL A 226 -13.65 -14.30 4.98
CA VAL A 226 -12.67 -14.11 6.04
C VAL A 226 -11.93 -12.81 5.84
N LEU A 227 -11.98 -11.95 6.87
CA LEU A 227 -11.36 -10.63 6.91
C LEU A 227 -10.25 -10.60 7.97
N LEU A 228 -9.05 -10.21 7.57
CA LEU A 228 -7.97 -9.83 8.45
C LEU A 228 -8.13 -8.36 8.82
N SER A 229 -7.94 -8.04 10.10
CA SER A 229 -7.85 -6.66 10.57
C SER A 229 -6.73 -6.47 11.58
N VAL A 230 -6.11 -5.30 11.55
CA VAL A 230 -5.12 -4.86 12.54
C VAL A 230 -5.44 -3.45 13.01
N GLY A 231 -5.08 -3.13 14.25
CA GLY A 231 -5.44 -1.86 14.85
C GLY A 231 -4.34 -1.20 15.67
N TRP A 232 -4.60 0.02 16.07
CA TRP A 232 -3.70 0.77 16.94
C TRP A 232 -3.70 0.26 18.39
N ASP A 233 -4.63 -0.62 18.74
CA ASP A 233 -4.59 -1.41 19.97
C ASP A 233 -3.49 -2.49 19.96
N GLY A 234 -2.75 -2.63 18.85
CA GLY A 234 -1.71 -3.63 18.67
C GLY A 234 -2.23 -5.04 18.42
N SER A 235 -3.53 -5.21 18.31
CA SER A 235 -4.14 -6.52 18.07
C SER A 235 -4.24 -6.87 16.59
N GLU A 236 -4.36 -8.16 16.32
CA GLU A 236 -4.48 -8.79 15.02
C GLU A 236 -5.64 -9.79 15.08
N HIS A 237 -6.64 -9.58 14.26
CA HIS A 237 -7.85 -10.36 14.24
C HIS A 237 -8.15 -10.96 12.87
N VAL A 238 -8.69 -12.16 12.88
CA VAL A 238 -9.29 -12.80 11.72
C VAL A 238 -10.75 -13.04 12.03
N THR A 239 -11.63 -12.46 11.23
CA THR A 239 -13.08 -12.44 11.45
C THR A 239 -13.79 -13.11 10.29
N ASP A 240 -14.68 -14.06 10.59
CA ASP A 240 -15.67 -14.54 9.63
C ASP A 240 -16.81 -13.52 9.58
N VAL A 241 -17.06 -12.93 8.42
CA VAL A 241 -18.12 -11.92 8.27
C VAL A 241 -19.54 -12.51 8.35
N LEU A 242 -19.71 -13.83 8.30
CA LEU A 242 -20.98 -14.50 8.55
C LEU A 242 -21.25 -14.67 10.04
N ASP A 243 -20.20 -14.69 10.87
CA ASP A 243 -20.29 -14.71 12.33
C ASP A 243 -19.26 -13.73 12.92
N PRO A 244 -19.48 -12.42 12.76
CA PRO A 244 -18.47 -11.41 13.10
C PRO A 244 -18.20 -11.28 14.61
N TYR A 245 -19.03 -11.90 15.46
CA TYR A 245 -18.81 -11.94 16.91
C TYR A 245 -17.91 -13.11 17.35
N ALA A 246 -17.71 -14.13 16.50
CA ALA A 246 -16.77 -15.22 16.71
C ALA A 246 -15.39 -14.87 16.13
N THR A 247 -14.86 -13.71 16.44
CA THR A 247 -13.57 -13.22 15.97
C THR A 247 -12.41 -13.89 16.70
N ALA A 248 -11.42 -14.37 15.94
CA ALA A 248 -10.20 -14.93 16.49
C ALA A 248 -9.10 -13.86 16.58
N ARG A 249 -8.61 -13.60 17.80
CA ARG A 249 -7.43 -12.77 18.03
C ARG A 249 -6.16 -13.62 17.96
N PHE A 250 -5.32 -13.39 16.94
CA PHE A 250 -4.10 -14.15 16.71
C PHE A 250 -2.89 -13.60 17.43
N ALA A 251 -2.81 -12.29 17.61
CA ALA A 251 -1.72 -11.66 18.33
C ALA A 251 -2.15 -10.33 18.95
N HIS A 252 -1.38 -9.90 19.92
CA HIS A 252 -1.48 -8.60 20.54
C HIS A 252 -0.07 -8.11 20.90
N SER A 253 0.25 -6.87 20.54
CA SER A 253 1.48 -6.18 20.90
C SER A 253 1.14 -4.91 21.69
N ARG A 254 2.15 -4.31 22.33
CA ARG A 254 1.99 -3.00 22.98
C ARG A 254 2.01 -1.85 21.97
N GLU A 255 2.55 -2.10 20.79
CA GLU A 255 2.72 -1.09 19.75
C GLU A 255 1.58 -1.14 18.75
N PRO A 256 1.11 0.03 18.26
CA PRO A 256 0.15 0.12 17.18
C PRO A 256 0.62 -0.63 15.94
N ARG A 257 -0.31 -1.27 15.25
CA ARG A 257 -0.10 -1.85 13.93
C ARG A 257 -0.65 -0.92 12.86
N TYR A 258 0.04 -0.83 11.73
CA TYR A 258 -0.28 0.11 10.66
C TYR A 258 -0.69 -0.57 9.37
N ALA A 259 -0.16 -1.75 9.09
CA ALA A 259 -0.35 -2.42 7.81
C ALA A 259 -0.51 -3.94 7.98
N ALA A 260 -1.42 -4.49 7.20
CA ALA A 260 -1.63 -5.93 7.09
C ALA A 260 -2.15 -6.26 5.70
N VAL A 261 -1.74 -7.39 5.15
CA VAL A 261 -2.24 -7.89 3.89
C VAL A 261 -2.36 -9.41 3.94
N TRP A 262 -3.47 -9.92 3.43
CA TRP A 262 -3.62 -11.35 3.23
C TRP A 262 -2.79 -11.79 2.02
N ALA A 263 -1.88 -12.73 2.22
CA ALA A 263 -1.07 -13.23 1.12
C ALA A 263 -1.95 -14.06 0.17
N PRO A 264 -1.87 -13.83 -1.13
CA PRO A 264 -2.70 -14.54 -2.10
C PRO A 264 -2.29 -16.01 -2.27
N TRP A 265 -1.23 -16.44 -1.60
CA TRP A 265 -0.69 -17.80 -1.61
C TRP A 265 -0.65 -18.40 -0.21
N ASN A 266 -0.91 -19.70 -0.10
CA ASN A 266 -0.78 -20.55 1.12
C ASN A 266 -1.63 -20.15 2.34
N GLY A 267 -2.69 -19.34 2.19
CA GLY A 267 -3.55 -18.95 3.32
C GLY A 267 -2.82 -18.24 4.47
N ALA A 268 -1.64 -17.69 4.19
CA ALA A 268 -0.87 -16.90 5.14
C ALA A 268 -1.21 -15.42 5.03
N TRP A 269 -0.87 -14.65 6.02
CA TRP A 269 -0.97 -13.18 5.97
C TRP A 269 0.31 -12.53 6.51
N ILE A 270 0.49 -11.27 6.14
CA ILE A 270 1.66 -10.49 6.48
C ILE A 270 1.20 -9.30 7.30
N VAL A 271 1.89 -9.04 8.40
CA VAL A 271 1.62 -7.91 9.29
C VAL A 271 2.91 -7.18 9.63
N ASP A 272 2.77 -5.90 9.91
CA ASP A 272 3.82 -5.15 10.57
C ASP A 272 3.89 -5.54 12.06
N MET A 273 5.10 -5.62 12.56
CA MET A 273 5.37 -5.74 13.99
C MET A 273 6.38 -4.66 14.36
N GLY A 274 5.88 -3.59 14.93
CA GLY A 274 6.70 -2.45 15.35
C GLY A 274 7.24 -2.63 16.78
N ASP A 275 8.45 -2.14 16.98
CA ASP A 275 8.92 -1.61 18.25
C ASP A 275 9.11 -0.09 18.02
N HIS A 276 9.14 0.73 19.06
CA HIS A 276 9.24 2.20 18.99
C HIS A 276 10.30 2.73 18.02
N GLN A 277 11.27 1.93 17.65
CA GLN A 277 12.47 2.34 16.92
C GLN A 277 12.69 1.61 15.59
N PHE A 278 12.06 0.46 15.38
CA PHE A 278 12.15 -0.28 14.11
C PHE A 278 10.88 -1.07 13.86
N GLY A 279 10.62 -1.36 12.59
CA GLY A 279 9.53 -2.21 12.15
C GLY A 279 10.03 -3.55 11.65
N SER A 280 9.33 -4.62 11.93
CA SER A 280 9.57 -5.91 11.30
C SER A 280 8.36 -6.38 10.51
N VAL A 281 8.61 -7.08 9.41
CA VAL A 281 7.59 -7.73 8.60
C VAL A 281 7.48 -9.18 9.04
N SER A 282 6.29 -9.57 9.49
CA SER A 282 6.02 -10.93 9.94
C SER A 282 5.05 -11.65 9.03
N LEU A 283 5.45 -12.82 8.58
CA LEU A 283 4.58 -13.80 7.93
C LEU A 283 3.88 -14.64 9.01
N ARG A 284 2.55 -14.71 8.93
CA ARG A 284 1.66 -15.43 9.83
C ARG A 284 0.97 -16.57 9.12
N THR A 285 0.58 -17.56 9.90
CA THR A 285 -0.26 -18.68 9.47
C THR A 285 -1.35 -18.90 10.52
N HIS A 286 -2.32 -19.79 10.23
CA HIS A 286 -3.38 -20.16 11.18
C HIS A 286 -2.88 -20.79 12.48
N ASP A 287 -1.62 -21.15 12.58
CA ASP A 287 -1.02 -21.61 13.83
C ASP A 287 -0.82 -20.44 14.81
N VAL A 288 -1.67 -20.35 15.81
CA VAL A 288 -1.64 -19.27 16.80
C VAL A 288 -0.26 -19.18 17.46
N GLY A 289 0.27 -17.96 17.51
CA GLY A 289 1.57 -17.66 18.10
C GLY A 289 2.79 -18.00 17.23
N LYS A 290 2.61 -18.68 16.10
CA LYS A 290 3.71 -18.90 15.15
C LYS A 290 3.79 -17.73 14.16
N HIS A 291 5.00 -17.19 14.04
CA HIS A 291 5.30 -16.17 13.06
C HIS A 291 6.75 -16.29 12.59
N HIS A 292 6.98 -15.83 11.39
CA HIS A 292 8.31 -15.77 10.79
C HIS A 292 8.62 -14.35 10.36
N VAL A 293 9.67 -13.78 10.93
CA VAL A 293 10.13 -12.45 10.50
C VAL A 293 10.82 -12.62 9.16
N VAL A 294 10.33 -11.91 8.15
CA VAL A 294 10.82 -11.96 6.76
C VAL A 294 11.51 -10.68 6.32
N GLY A 295 11.40 -9.61 7.10
CA GLY A 295 12.04 -8.34 6.81
C GLY A 295 12.04 -7.41 8.01
N PHE A 296 12.83 -6.34 7.95
CA PHE A 296 12.85 -5.29 8.97
C PHE A 296 13.22 -3.94 8.35
N HIS A 297 12.88 -2.86 9.06
CA HIS A 297 13.21 -1.47 8.73
C HIS A 297 13.72 -0.75 9.97
N HIS A 298 14.46 0.34 9.77
CA HIS A 298 14.91 1.21 10.86
C HIS A 298 13.82 2.18 11.35
N GLY A 299 12.65 2.18 10.72
CA GLY A 299 11.47 2.95 11.08
C GLY A 299 10.22 2.08 11.09
N ARG A 300 9.09 2.68 11.48
CA ARG A 300 7.79 2.00 11.44
C ARG A 300 7.43 1.63 10.01
N ILE A 301 6.86 0.45 9.84
CA ILE A 301 6.29 0.04 8.56
C ILE A 301 4.93 0.71 8.42
N LEU A 302 4.74 1.43 7.33
CA LEU A 302 3.50 2.16 7.04
C LEU A 302 2.67 1.47 5.96
N ALA A 303 3.31 0.66 5.11
CA ALA A 303 2.68 0.02 3.99
C ALA A 303 3.24 -1.39 3.76
N LEU A 304 2.35 -2.31 3.42
CA LEU A 304 2.66 -3.69 3.05
C LEU A 304 1.81 -4.09 1.86
N ASP A 305 2.40 -4.84 0.94
CA ASP A 305 1.65 -5.51 -0.11
C ASP A 305 2.32 -6.83 -0.49
N ALA A 306 1.51 -7.79 -0.96
CA ALA A 306 1.95 -9.12 -1.38
C ALA A 306 1.64 -9.34 -2.86
N SER A 307 2.64 -9.73 -3.64
CA SER A 307 2.44 -10.02 -5.05
C SER A 307 1.47 -11.19 -5.26
N ALA A 308 0.53 -11.05 -6.19
CA ALA A 308 -0.43 -12.10 -6.52
C ALA A 308 0.23 -13.30 -7.24
N PHE A 309 1.37 -13.10 -7.89
CA PHE A 309 1.99 -14.08 -8.78
C PHE A 309 3.31 -14.64 -8.28
N HIS A 310 3.97 -13.94 -7.35
CA HIS A 310 5.28 -14.27 -6.83
C HIS A 310 5.26 -14.25 -5.30
N PRO A 311 6.09 -15.02 -4.63
CA PRO A 311 6.17 -15.01 -3.16
C PRO A 311 6.90 -13.76 -2.63
N PHE A 312 6.70 -12.61 -3.26
CA PHE A 312 7.32 -11.35 -2.89
C PHE A 312 6.39 -10.49 -2.05
N ILE A 313 6.97 -9.95 -1.00
CA ILE A 313 6.35 -9.00 -0.08
C ILE A 313 7.09 -7.67 -0.24
N ALA A 314 6.36 -6.62 -0.55
CA ALA A 314 6.88 -5.26 -0.51
C ALA A 314 6.53 -4.61 0.82
N SER A 315 7.47 -3.89 1.40
CA SER A 315 7.27 -3.11 2.62
C SER A 315 7.84 -1.69 2.47
N GLY A 316 7.06 -0.71 2.87
CA GLY A 316 7.41 0.69 2.91
C GLY A 316 7.46 1.22 4.34
N SER A 317 8.44 2.05 4.65
CA SER A 317 8.69 2.48 6.02
C SER A 317 8.82 4.01 6.15
N ALA A 318 8.56 4.48 7.37
CA ALA A 318 8.79 5.86 7.80
C ALA A 318 10.27 6.28 7.69
N ASP A 319 11.22 5.35 7.56
CA ASP A 319 12.63 5.62 7.32
C ASP A 319 12.96 5.98 5.85
N GLY A 320 11.94 6.04 5.00
CA GLY A 320 12.05 6.37 3.58
C GLY A 320 12.52 5.20 2.70
N SER A 321 12.60 3.99 3.23
CA SER A 321 13.04 2.83 2.47
C SER A 321 11.89 1.93 1.99
N VAL A 322 12.12 1.28 0.85
CA VAL A 322 11.31 0.16 0.36
C VAL A 322 12.17 -1.10 0.34
N HIS A 323 11.64 -2.17 0.92
CA HIS A 323 12.27 -3.47 0.92
C HIS A 323 11.35 -4.50 0.26
N ILE A 324 11.98 -5.51 -0.37
CA ILE A 324 11.29 -6.67 -0.92
C ILE A 324 11.84 -7.92 -0.23
N SER A 325 10.95 -8.71 0.31
CA SER A 325 11.24 -9.97 0.99
C SER A 325 10.64 -11.13 0.20
N ASN A 326 11.31 -12.28 0.23
CA ASN A 326 10.79 -13.50 -0.38
C ASN A 326 10.22 -14.42 0.72
N ALA A 327 8.91 -14.66 0.70
CA ALA A 327 8.22 -15.46 1.69
C ALA A 327 8.62 -16.95 1.70
N LEU A 328 9.15 -17.48 0.60
CA LEU A 328 9.64 -18.87 0.54
C LEU A 328 11.02 -19.05 1.19
N GLN A 329 11.77 -17.97 1.38
CA GLN A 329 13.11 -18.01 2.00
C GLN A 329 13.04 -17.78 3.52
N VAL A 330 12.01 -18.29 4.16
CA VAL A 330 11.87 -18.19 5.61
C VAL A 330 12.94 -19.03 6.29
N SER A 331 13.89 -18.37 6.93
CA SER A 331 14.98 -19.03 7.65
C SER A 331 14.48 -19.76 8.89
N LYS A 332 14.70 -21.05 8.96
CA LYS A 332 14.72 -21.76 10.25
C LYS A 332 15.96 -21.28 11.00
N ARG A 333 15.84 -20.91 12.25
CA ARG A 333 16.87 -20.31 13.14
C ARG A 333 18.30 -20.91 13.11
N LYS A 334 18.52 -22.03 12.42
CA LYS A 334 19.80 -22.75 12.37
C LYS A 334 20.53 -22.72 11.01
N ALA A 335 19.95 -22.15 9.98
CA ALA A 335 20.51 -22.22 8.62
C ALA A 335 20.50 -20.84 7.95
N ILE A 336 21.09 -19.83 8.61
CA ILE A 336 21.55 -18.64 7.88
C ILE A 336 22.92 -19.04 7.34
N GLU A 337 22.93 -19.69 6.19
CA GLU A 337 24.16 -19.80 5.41
C GLU A 337 24.64 -18.41 5.04
N PRO A 338 25.94 -18.13 5.07
CA PRO A 338 26.49 -16.89 4.53
C PRO A 338 26.08 -16.78 3.07
N GLY A 339 25.11 -15.89 2.76
CA GLY A 339 24.54 -15.72 1.42
C GLY A 339 23.05 -16.03 1.27
N GLY A 340 22.35 -16.55 2.29
CA GLY A 340 20.90 -16.71 2.30
C GLY A 340 20.20 -15.35 2.40
N ARG A 341 19.60 -14.93 1.30
CA ARG A 341 19.07 -13.57 1.09
C ARG A 341 17.59 -13.54 1.35
N LEU A 342 17.18 -13.04 2.52
CA LEU A 342 15.76 -12.95 2.88
C LEU A 342 15.12 -11.65 2.40
N MET A 343 15.89 -10.58 2.20
CA MET A 343 15.39 -9.25 1.95
C MET A 343 16.30 -8.46 1.01
N HIS A 344 15.70 -7.70 0.10
CA HIS A 344 16.40 -6.78 -0.77
C HIS A 344 15.90 -5.36 -0.54
N LYS A 345 16.80 -4.48 -0.14
CA LYS A 345 16.53 -3.05 -0.14
C LYS A 345 16.52 -2.54 -1.57
N ARG A 346 15.43 -1.88 -1.97
CA ARG A 346 15.28 -1.33 -3.32
C ARG A 346 15.77 0.11 -3.40
N PHE A 347 15.37 0.93 -2.46
CA PHE A 347 15.87 2.31 -2.35
C PHE A 347 15.66 2.87 -0.96
N ARG A 348 16.29 4.02 -0.70
CA ARG A 348 16.00 4.88 0.44
C ARG A 348 15.97 6.34 -0.01
N LEU A 349 14.91 7.05 0.34
CA LEU A 349 14.79 8.49 0.18
C LEU A 349 15.28 9.17 1.45
N VAL A 350 16.19 10.14 1.32
CA VAL A 350 16.76 10.90 2.45
C VAL A 350 16.63 12.38 2.13
N ARG A 351 16.10 13.17 3.06
CA ARG A 351 16.11 14.62 2.94
C ARG A 351 17.52 15.15 3.15
N ARG A 352 18.01 16.03 2.27
CA ARG A 352 19.28 16.74 2.42
C ARG A 352 19.06 18.13 3.01
N ASP A 353 18.04 18.84 2.51
CA ASP A 353 17.61 20.15 2.99
C ASP A 353 16.08 20.31 2.81
N GLU A 354 15.55 21.53 2.94
CA GLU A 354 14.10 21.78 2.86
C GLU A 354 13.48 21.40 1.50
N SER A 355 14.26 21.46 0.42
CA SER A 355 13.78 21.29 -0.97
C SER A 355 14.54 20.24 -1.76
N SER A 356 15.58 19.64 -1.22
CA SER A 356 16.38 18.64 -1.92
C SER A 356 16.42 17.31 -1.19
N PHE A 357 16.42 16.25 -1.97
CA PHE A 357 16.36 14.87 -1.52
C PHE A 357 17.44 14.04 -2.19
N SER A 358 17.91 13.01 -1.53
CA SER A 358 18.79 11.99 -2.09
C SER A 358 18.04 10.69 -2.22
N LEU A 359 17.93 10.18 -3.43
CA LEU A 359 17.39 8.85 -3.73
C LEU A 359 18.55 7.87 -3.87
N ARG A 360 18.76 7.06 -2.84
CA ARG A 360 19.81 6.04 -2.82
C ARG A 360 19.23 4.71 -3.23
N HIS A 361 19.74 4.15 -4.32
CA HIS A 361 19.40 2.80 -4.74
C HIS A 361 20.25 1.79 -3.96
N GLY A 362 19.60 0.74 -3.50
CA GLY A 362 20.27 -0.31 -2.75
C GLY A 362 19.78 -1.67 -3.25
N TYR A 363 20.53 -2.27 -4.15
CA TYR A 363 20.23 -3.60 -4.68
C TYR A 363 20.96 -4.71 -3.92
N TYR A 364 21.52 -4.37 -2.77
CA TYR A 364 22.19 -5.35 -1.94
C TYR A 364 21.21 -6.13 -1.11
N PRO A 365 21.44 -7.44 -1.02
CA PRO A 365 20.79 -8.20 0.03
C PRO A 365 21.27 -7.66 1.37
N GLU A 366 20.41 -7.02 2.14
CA GLU A 366 20.62 -6.79 3.55
C GLU A 366 20.36 -8.13 4.28
N GLY A 367 21.15 -9.13 3.93
CA GLY A 367 20.87 -10.54 4.07
C GLY A 367 20.98 -11.13 5.46
N ILE A 368 21.07 -10.34 6.53
CA ILE A 368 21.11 -10.88 7.90
C ILE A 368 20.12 -10.07 8.73
N LEU A 369 19.07 -10.74 9.20
CA LEU A 369 18.23 -10.19 10.27
C LEU A 369 19.16 -9.80 11.41
N PRO A 370 19.22 -8.54 11.84
CA PRO A 370 20.11 -8.14 12.90
C PRO A 370 19.79 -8.95 14.15
N THR A 371 20.83 -9.38 14.83
CA THR A 371 20.67 -9.94 16.17
C THR A 371 20.03 -8.88 17.07
N ALA A 372 19.33 -9.29 18.14
CA ALA A 372 18.77 -8.34 19.10
C ALA A 372 19.80 -7.33 19.64
N GLN A 373 21.07 -7.70 19.66
CA GLN A 373 22.19 -6.84 20.03
C GLN A 373 22.58 -5.86 18.90
N GLY A 374 22.57 -6.31 17.65
CA GLY A 374 22.78 -5.44 16.48
C GLY A 374 21.64 -4.46 16.27
N LEU A 375 20.40 -4.84 16.56
CA LEU A 375 19.24 -3.93 16.57
C LEU A 375 19.41 -2.84 17.65
N LYS A 376 19.84 -3.20 18.86
CA LYS A 376 20.12 -2.22 19.92
C LYS A 376 21.24 -1.24 19.55
N GLN A 377 22.25 -1.68 18.82
CA GLN A 377 23.33 -0.80 18.34
C GLN A 377 22.89 0.08 17.17
N ALA A 378 22.03 -0.43 16.27
CA ALA A 378 21.46 0.33 15.17
C ALA A 378 20.54 1.47 15.67
N VAL A 379 19.90 1.29 16.81
CA VAL A 379 19.04 2.28 17.49
C VAL A 379 19.78 3.57 17.82
N LEU A 380 21.07 3.54 18.07
CA LEU A 380 21.86 4.75 18.38
C LEU A 380 22.12 5.63 17.16
N SER A 381 21.81 5.18 15.95
CA SER A 381 22.01 5.91 14.69
C SER A 381 20.70 6.28 13.97
N VAL A 382 19.56 6.23 14.66
CA VAL A 382 18.24 6.50 14.03
C VAL A 382 18.17 7.93 13.53
N ASP A 383 18.16 8.07 12.22
CA ASP A 383 17.70 9.29 11.55
C ASP A 383 16.28 9.58 12.04
N ARG A 384 16.05 10.81 12.49
CA ARG A 384 14.72 11.22 12.96
C ARG A 384 13.69 10.92 11.88
N TRP A 385 12.57 10.36 12.30
CA TRP A 385 11.44 10.17 11.42
C TRP A 385 11.05 11.50 10.75
N ASP A 386 11.12 11.52 9.42
CA ASP A 386 10.69 12.65 8.61
C ASP A 386 9.47 12.20 7.78
N PRO A 387 8.27 12.73 8.09
CA PRO A 387 7.05 12.35 7.37
C PRO A 387 7.13 12.59 5.87
N ALA A 388 7.97 13.51 5.41
CA ALA A 388 8.10 13.79 3.99
C ALA A 388 8.78 12.65 3.22
N VAL A 389 9.79 12.00 3.80
CA VAL A 389 10.50 10.90 3.13
C VAL A 389 9.84 9.55 3.36
N GLY A 390 8.95 9.43 4.36
CA GLY A 390 8.27 8.19 4.69
C GLY A 390 7.55 7.60 3.49
N VAL A 391 7.71 6.30 3.28
CA VAL A 391 6.97 5.54 2.25
C VAL A 391 5.61 5.18 2.83
N THR A 392 4.57 5.83 2.33
CA THR A 392 3.20 5.75 2.84
C THR A 392 2.36 4.66 2.19
N SER A 393 2.73 4.26 0.97
CA SER A 393 2.05 3.18 0.25
C SER A 393 3.02 2.42 -0.65
N VAL A 394 2.76 1.13 -0.83
CA VAL A 394 3.38 0.24 -1.81
C VAL A 394 2.29 -0.60 -2.46
N ALA A 395 2.41 -0.86 -3.77
CA ALA A 395 1.42 -1.63 -4.50
C ALA A 395 2.06 -2.46 -5.63
N TRP A 396 1.89 -3.77 -5.60
CA TRP A 396 2.22 -4.66 -6.71
C TRP A 396 1.15 -4.57 -7.81
N CYS A 397 1.60 -4.62 -9.05
CA CYS A 397 0.65 -4.71 -10.16
C CYS A 397 -0.04 -6.08 -10.15
N PRO A 398 -1.40 -6.13 -10.11
CA PRO A 398 -2.16 -7.38 -10.05
C PRO A 398 -2.34 -8.05 -11.43
N ASN A 399 -1.71 -7.52 -12.49
CA ASN A 399 -1.80 -8.05 -13.84
C ASN A 399 -0.67 -9.05 -14.12
N ALA A 400 -0.98 -10.25 -14.61
CA ALA A 400 0.00 -11.30 -14.85
C ALA A 400 1.14 -10.88 -15.80
N SER A 401 0.82 -10.09 -16.85
CA SER A 401 1.81 -9.56 -17.80
C SER A 401 2.76 -8.53 -17.19
N ARG A 402 2.41 -7.97 -16.02
CA ARG A 402 3.14 -6.91 -15.31
C ARG A 402 3.35 -7.25 -13.83
N ALA A 403 3.35 -8.55 -13.51
CA ALA A 403 3.37 -9.06 -12.14
C ALA A 403 4.57 -8.59 -11.29
N LEU A 404 5.63 -8.14 -11.93
CA LEU A 404 6.84 -7.63 -11.27
C LEU A 404 6.90 -6.11 -11.18
N LEU A 405 5.88 -5.37 -11.62
CA LEU A 405 5.81 -3.94 -11.41
C LEU A 405 5.42 -3.63 -9.96
N LEU A 406 6.21 -2.80 -9.32
CA LEU A 406 5.98 -2.26 -7.99
C LEU A 406 5.88 -0.74 -8.06
N ALA A 407 4.81 -0.18 -7.51
CA ALA A 407 4.68 1.24 -7.24
C ALA A 407 4.91 1.52 -5.75
N SER A 408 5.49 2.66 -5.43
CA SER A 408 5.66 3.15 -4.05
C SER A 408 5.48 4.66 -3.99
N GLY A 409 4.77 5.15 -2.97
CA GLY A 409 4.44 6.55 -2.75
C GLY A 409 5.05 7.09 -1.46
N THR A 410 5.38 8.37 -1.45
CA THR A 410 6.01 9.04 -0.31
C THR A 410 5.28 10.30 0.13
N GLY A 411 5.57 10.77 1.33
CA GLY A 411 4.97 11.97 1.90
C GLY A 411 5.25 13.26 1.13
N ILE A 412 6.33 13.34 0.34
CA ILE A 412 6.60 14.52 -0.50
C ILE A 412 5.91 14.51 -1.85
N GLY A 413 5.14 13.47 -2.18
CA GLY A 413 4.48 13.36 -3.48
C GLY A 413 5.31 12.62 -4.54
N LEU A 414 6.45 12.06 -4.18
CA LEU A 414 7.20 11.20 -5.10
C LEU A 414 6.51 9.83 -5.18
N VAL A 415 6.15 9.43 -6.40
CA VAL A 415 5.76 8.05 -6.71
C VAL A 415 6.84 7.44 -7.59
N ARG A 416 7.28 6.24 -7.24
CA ARG A 416 8.26 5.47 -7.99
C ARG A 416 7.62 4.20 -8.51
N ILE A 417 7.83 3.91 -9.79
CA ILE A 417 7.41 2.66 -10.45
C ILE A 417 8.66 1.97 -10.99
N GLU A 418 8.83 0.71 -10.66
CA GLU A 418 9.96 -0.10 -11.10
C GLU A 418 9.55 -1.54 -11.41
N CYS A 419 10.26 -2.18 -12.31
CA CYS A 419 10.17 -3.62 -12.53
C CYS A 419 11.16 -4.33 -11.59
N VAL A 420 10.64 -5.20 -10.73
CA VAL A 420 11.42 -6.01 -9.80
C VAL A 420 11.71 -7.35 -10.43
N GLU A 421 12.98 -7.74 -10.56
CA GLU A 421 13.31 -9.10 -10.95
C GLU A 421 13.35 -10.06 -9.78
N SER A 422 13.00 -11.29 -10.10
CA SER A 422 13.12 -12.46 -9.23
C SER A 422 14.56 -12.94 -9.07
#